data_e58703fbd8c688a40dfab285914462af
#
_entry.id   e58703fbd8c688a40dfab285914462af
#
_cell.length_a   1.000
_cell.length_b   1.000
_cell.length_c   1.000
_cell.angle_alpha   90.00
_cell.angle_beta   90.00
_cell.angle_gamma   90.00
#
_symmetry.space_group_name_H-M   'P 1'
#
loop_
_entity.id
_entity.type
_entity.pdbx_description
1 polymer ?
#
loop_
_entity_poly.entity_id
_entity_poly.type
_entity_poly.pdbx_seq_one_letter_code
_entity_poly.pdbx_strand_id
1 'polypeptide(L)' 'QRQMCIRDRTKTQQAKDLICALLAGGKQVLSEDIDKAALERGIPGRTVRDAKRELGDALKSKIVEGRKKVFWME' A
#
# COMPACT_ATOMS: atom_id res chain seq x y z
N GLN A 1 -23.18 -11.62 -6.81
CA GLN A 1 -22.73 -11.58 -5.46
C GLN A 1 -21.33 -11.05 -5.36
N ARG A 2 -20.60 -11.59 -6.15
CA ARG A 2 -19.23 -11.22 -6.13
C ARG A 2 -18.98 -9.85 -6.64
N GLN A 3 -19.90 -9.31 -7.39
CA GLN A 3 -19.65 -8.02 -8.00
C GLN A 3 -19.55 -6.90 -7.02
N MET A 4 -20.39 -6.92 -6.00
CA MET A 4 -20.28 -5.89 -5.00
C MET A 4 -18.99 -6.03 -4.21
N CYS A 5 -18.69 -7.24 -3.84
CA CYS A 5 -17.45 -7.49 -3.15
C CYS A 5 -16.26 -7.16 -4.02
N ILE A 6 -16.39 -7.39 -5.32
CA ILE A 6 -15.34 -7.09 -6.24
C ILE A 6 -15.07 -5.60 -6.30
N ARG A 7 -16.11 -4.79 -6.23
CA ARG A 7 -15.93 -3.36 -6.28
C ARG A 7 -15.10 -2.85 -5.10
N ASP A 8 -15.43 -3.28 -3.91
CA ASP A 8 -14.64 -2.91 -2.74
C ASP A 8 -13.27 -3.55 -2.80
N ARG A 9 -13.24 -4.80 -3.21
CA ARG A 9 -11.99 -5.48 -3.37
C ARG A 9 -11.12 -4.84 -4.40
N THR A 10 -11.73 -4.33 -5.46
CA THR A 10 -10.94 -3.74 -6.53
C THR A 10 -10.08 -2.61 -6.03
N LYS A 11 -10.64 -1.74 -5.20
CA LYS A 11 -9.84 -0.65 -4.64
C LYS A 11 -8.74 -1.16 -3.72
N THR A 12 -9.09 -2.06 -2.83
CA THR A 12 -8.10 -2.65 -1.94
C THR A 12 -7.06 -3.41 -2.73
N GLN A 13 -7.52 -4.17 -3.73
CA GLN A 13 -6.60 -4.95 -4.56
C GLN A 13 -5.67 -4.02 -5.33
N GLN A 14 -6.19 -2.93 -5.87
CA GLN A 14 -5.35 -1.97 -6.56
C GLN A 14 -4.32 -1.38 -5.61
N ALA A 15 -4.72 -1.09 -4.39
CA ALA A 15 -3.78 -0.57 -3.41
C ALA A 15 -2.70 -1.59 -3.09
N LYS A 16 -3.07 -2.85 -2.92
CA LYS A 16 -2.09 -3.91 -2.69
C LYS A 16 -1.14 -4.05 -3.87
N ASP A 17 -1.70 -4.08 -5.07
CA ASP A 17 -0.87 -4.20 -6.28
C ASP A 17 0.09 -3.02 -6.39
N LEU A 18 -0.40 -1.83 -6.10
CA LEU A 18 0.43 -0.65 -6.12
C LEU A 18 1.58 -0.77 -5.14
N ILE A 19 1.28 -1.17 -3.92
CA ILE A 19 2.29 -1.33 -2.89
C ILE A 19 3.30 -2.38 -3.32
N CYS A 20 2.81 -3.50 -3.81
CA CYS A 20 3.69 -4.57 -4.27
C CYS A 20 4.60 -4.10 -5.41
N ALA A 21 4.04 -3.34 -6.34
CA ALA A 21 4.82 -2.83 -7.46
C ALA A 21 5.89 -1.85 -7.00
N LEU A 22 5.52 -0.97 -6.07
CA LEU A 22 6.47 0.00 -5.55
C LEU A 22 7.59 -0.64 -4.77
N LEU A 23 7.29 -1.73 -4.07
CA LEU A 23 8.24 -2.39 -3.20
C LEU A 23 8.85 -3.63 -3.84
N ALA A 24 8.59 -3.86 -5.11
CA ALA A 24 9.11 -5.04 -5.80
C ALA A 24 10.63 -5.06 -5.73
N GLY A 25 11.17 -6.24 -5.50
CA GLY A 25 12.62 -6.39 -5.44
C GLY A 25 13.23 -5.94 -4.13
N GLY A 26 12.41 -5.76 -3.10
CA GLY A 26 12.90 -5.37 -1.79
C GLY A 26 13.22 -3.90 -1.66
N LYS A 27 12.69 -3.08 -2.55
CA LYS A 27 12.94 -1.65 -2.49
C LYS A 27 12.27 -1.04 -1.28
N GLN A 28 12.91 -0.04 -0.72
CA GLN A 28 12.35 0.73 0.38
C GLN A 28 11.72 1.99 -0.19
N VAL A 29 10.46 2.21 0.14
CA VAL A 29 9.70 3.34 -0.37
C VAL A 29 9.09 4.08 0.80
N LEU A 30 9.14 5.39 0.74
CA LEU A 30 8.55 6.20 1.80
C LEU A 30 7.05 6.07 1.81
N SER A 31 6.48 6.14 3.00
CA SER A 31 5.04 6.12 3.16
C SER A 31 4.37 7.21 2.33
N GLU A 32 4.98 8.39 2.29
CA GLU A 32 4.47 9.49 1.48
C GLU A 32 4.36 9.15 0.02
N ASP A 33 5.37 8.46 -0.49
CA ASP A 33 5.37 8.09 -1.90
C ASP A 33 4.24 7.11 -2.21
N ILE A 34 4.01 6.19 -1.29
CA ILE A 34 2.91 5.24 -1.45
C ILE A 34 1.59 5.97 -1.49
N ASP A 35 1.40 6.90 -0.56
CA ASP A 35 0.16 7.67 -0.50
C ASP A 35 -0.04 8.52 -1.75
N LYS A 36 1.02 9.15 -2.22
CA LYS A 36 0.95 9.96 -3.45
C LYS A 36 0.55 9.11 -4.64
N ALA A 37 1.22 7.97 -4.80
CA ALA A 37 0.92 7.10 -5.91
C ALA A 37 -0.53 6.62 -5.86
N ALA A 38 -1.00 6.33 -4.65
CA ALA A 38 -2.38 5.91 -4.48
C ALA A 38 -3.36 7.03 -4.85
N LEU A 39 -3.06 8.25 -4.44
CA LEU A 39 -3.91 9.38 -4.77
C LEU A 39 -4.01 9.58 -6.28
N GLU A 40 -2.89 9.41 -6.97
CA GLU A 40 -2.88 9.54 -8.42
C GLU A 40 -3.79 8.53 -9.09
N ARG A 41 -3.99 7.40 -8.44
CA ARG A 41 -4.87 6.36 -8.96
C ARG A 41 -6.28 6.47 -8.43
N GLY A 42 -6.55 7.49 -7.63
CA GLY A 42 -7.85 7.67 -7.05
C GLY A 42 -8.14 6.74 -5.89
N ILE A 43 -7.10 6.22 -5.26
CA ILE A 43 -7.25 5.33 -4.11
C ILE A 43 -7.14 6.16 -2.85
N PRO A 44 -8.18 6.18 -2.00
CA PRO A 44 -8.12 6.96 -0.77
C PRO A 44 -7.12 6.37 0.22
N GLY A 45 -6.58 7.22 1.07
CA GLY A 45 -5.62 6.78 2.08
C GLY A 45 -6.16 5.70 2.98
N ARG A 46 -7.46 5.74 3.23
CA ARG A 46 -8.13 4.73 4.03
C ARG A 46 -7.95 3.34 3.41
N THR A 47 -8.13 3.25 2.10
CA THR A 47 -7.98 1.99 1.40
C THR A 47 -6.52 1.54 1.40
N VAL A 48 -5.60 2.48 1.26
CA VAL A 48 -4.17 2.16 1.34
C VAL A 48 -3.84 1.57 2.71
N ARG A 49 -4.39 2.17 3.75
CA ARG A 49 -4.16 1.68 5.10
C ARG A 49 -4.70 0.26 5.27
N ASP A 50 -5.89 0.01 4.74
CA ASP A 50 -6.46 -1.33 4.79
C ASP A 50 -5.60 -2.33 4.04
N ALA A 51 -5.11 -1.94 2.88
CA ALA A 51 -4.24 -2.81 2.09
C ALA A 51 -2.96 -3.14 2.86
N LYS A 52 -2.38 -2.15 3.52
CA LYS A 52 -1.20 -2.38 4.33
C LYS A 52 -1.48 -3.37 5.45
N ARG A 53 -2.65 -3.23 6.07
CA ARG A 53 -3.04 -4.12 7.14
C ARG A 53 -3.21 -5.55 6.62
N GLU A 54 -3.78 -5.70 5.45
CA GLU A 54 -3.97 -7.02 4.88
C GLU A 54 -2.66 -7.68 4.48
N LEU A 55 -1.69 -6.89 4.06
CA LEU A 55 -0.37 -7.40 3.74
C LEU A 55 0.36 -7.85 5.01
N GLY A 56 0.04 -7.21 6.12
CA GLY A 56 0.50 -7.66 7.43
C GLY A 56 1.98 -7.96 7.49
N ASP A 57 2.28 -9.22 7.77
CA ASP A 57 3.67 -9.63 8.00
C ASP A 57 4.54 -9.52 6.76
N ALA A 58 3.93 -9.55 5.57
CA ALA A 58 4.70 -9.42 4.35
C ALA A 58 5.27 -8.01 4.19
N LEU A 59 4.63 -7.04 4.81
CA LEU A 59 5.01 -5.65 4.70
C LEU A 59 5.82 -5.24 5.94
N LYS A 60 7.05 -4.84 5.71
CA LYS A 60 7.91 -4.38 6.80
C LYS A 60 7.96 -2.86 6.77
N SER A 61 8.26 -2.28 7.90
CA SER A 61 8.39 -0.84 7.98
C SER A 61 9.38 -0.44 9.05
N LYS A 62 9.96 0.73 8.87
CA LYS A 62 10.81 1.31 9.90
C LYS A 62 10.75 2.82 9.77
N ILE A 63 11.10 3.50 10.82
CA ILE A 63 11.12 4.95 10.83
C ILE A 63 12.53 5.43 10.52
N VAL A 64 12.62 6.34 9.55
CA VAL A 64 13.90 6.96 9.19
C VAL A 64 13.76 8.46 9.41
N GLU A 65 14.86 9.12 9.74
CA GLU A 65 14.89 10.56 9.94
C GLU A 65 13.83 11.04 10.91
N GLY A 66 13.53 10.23 11.90
CA GLY A 66 12.66 10.62 13.01
C GLY A 66 11.19 10.63 12.71
N ARG A 67 10.78 11.03 11.53
CA ARG A 67 9.36 11.14 11.23
C ARG A 67 8.91 10.38 10.02
N LYS A 68 9.84 10.07 9.13
CA LYS A 68 9.50 9.40 7.88
C LYS A 68 9.52 7.91 8.09
N LYS A 69 8.54 7.27 7.51
CA LYS A 69 8.42 5.83 7.60
C LYS A 69 8.64 5.24 6.22
N VAL A 70 9.46 4.23 6.13
CA VAL A 70 9.66 3.50 4.87
C VAL A 70 9.08 2.11 5.00
N PHE A 71 8.64 1.61 3.88
CA PHE A 71 8.09 0.26 3.79
C PHE A 71 8.88 -0.54 2.78
N TRP A 72 8.95 -1.83 3.01
CA TRP A 72 9.54 -2.75 2.04
C TRP A 72 8.91 -4.12 2.21
N MET A 73 9.07 -4.95 1.22
CA MET A 73 8.58 -6.32 1.27
C MET A 73 9.74 -7.27 1.02
N GLU A 74 9.75 -8.35 1.77
CA GLU A 74 10.76 -9.36 1.57
C GLU A 74 10.29 -10.42 0.58
#